data_c900250ddf521604c56a2e5971772a48
#
_entry.id   c900250ddf521604c56a2e5971772a48
#
_cell.length_a   1.000
_cell.length_b   1.000
_cell.length_c   1.000
_cell.angle_alpha   90.00
_cell.angle_beta   90.00
_cell.angle_gamma   90.00
#
_symmetry.space_group_name_H-M   'P 1'
#
loop_
_entity.id
_entity.type
_entity.pdbx_description
1 polymer ?
#
loop_
_entity_poly.entity_id
_entity_poly.type
_entity_poly.pdbx_seq_one_letter_code
_entity_poly.pdbx_strand_id
1 'polypeptide(L)'
;MKKLALELNIQKTKIMASCPITSCQINRETMETVTDFILWGSKITADGICSHEIQRCLQLGRKAMTNLINILKIGDITLLTNLCLVKAMVFPVVMCGCENWTIKKAEGQRINAFELCWRKLLRVPWIVRRSSQSILKEISPEYSLKGLMLKLKLQYFSHSLERTLIVGKIEGRRRRG
;
A
#
# COMPACT_ATOMS: atom_id res chain seq x y z
N MET A 1 42.27 15.62 7.83
CA MET A 1 40.83 15.26 7.93
C MET A 1 40.71 13.75 7.76
N LYS A 2 40.35 13.01 8.83
CA LYS A 2 40.07 11.57 8.72
C LYS A 2 38.80 11.39 7.91
N LYS A 3 38.88 10.80 6.70
CA LYS A 3 37.72 10.34 5.96
C LYS A 3 37.07 9.22 6.81
N LEU A 4 35.89 9.46 7.34
CA LEU A 4 35.03 8.41 7.89
C LEU A 4 34.60 7.51 6.71
N ALA A 5 35.34 6.44 6.47
CA ALA A 5 34.96 5.43 5.52
C ALA A 5 33.91 4.54 6.19
N LEU A 6 32.69 4.51 5.64
CA LEU A 6 31.68 3.54 6.03
C LEU A 6 32.10 2.18 5.46
N GLU A 7 32.25 1.19 6.33
CA GLU A 7 32.54 -0.18 5.92
C GLU A 7 31.23 -0.93 5.61
N LEU A 8 31.24 -1.69 4.51
CA LEU A 8 30.10 -2.51 4.09
C LEU A 8 29.99 -3.72 5.02
N ASN A 9 28.83 -3.88 5.67
CA ASN A 9 28.57 -5.10 6.45
C ASN A 9 28.04 -6.20 5.51
N ILE A 10 28.90 -7.14 5.19
CA ILE A 10 28.67 -8.21 4.22
C ILE A 10 27.52 -9.12 4.65
N GLN A 11 27.43 -9.47 5.93
CA GLN A 11 26.36 -10.34 6.46
C GLN A 11 24.98 -9.72 6.35
N LYS A 12 24.89 -8.37 6.37
CA LYS A 12 23.64 -7.62 6.23
C LYS A 12 23.36 -7.18 4.79
N THR A 13 24.36 -7.32 3.89
CA THR A 13 24.22 -6.93 2.50
C THR A 13 23.70 -8.11 1.69
N LYS A 14 22.60 -7.89 0.99
CA LYS A 14 21.99 -8.89 0.11
C LYS A 14 21.84 -8.32 -1.29
N ILE A 15 21.99 -9.16 -2.29
CA ILE A 15 21.82 -8.79 -3.69
C ILE A 15 20.55 -9.39 -4.21
N MET A 16 19.76 -8.55 -4.87
CA MET A 16 18.57 -8.98 -5.59
C MET A 16 18.70 -8.53 -7.04
N ALA A 17 18.43 -9.45 -7.96
CA ALA A 17 18.47 -9.16 -9.39
C ALA A 17 17.22 -9.68 -10.09
N SER A 18 16.80 -8.99 -11.14
CA SER A 18 15.67 -9.37 -11.98
C SER A 18 15.99 -10.56 -12.91
N CYS A 19 17.28 -10.85 -13.13
CA CYS A 19 17.76 -11.99 -13.88
C CYS A 19 18.49 -12.97 -12.96
N PRO A 20 18.46 -14.29 -13.23
CA PRO A 20 19.18 -15.24 -12.42
C PRO A 20 20.69 -14.95 -12.47
N ILE A 21 21.29 -14.67 -11.32
CA ILE A 21 22.72 -14.46 -11.14
C ILE A 21 23.27 -15.70 -10.41
N THR A 22 24.33 -16.30 -10.95
CA THR A 22 24.98 -17.48 -10.37
C THR A 22 25.77 -17.13 -9.11
N SER A 23 26.49 -16.00 -9.10
CA SER A 23 27.20 -15.47 -7.93
C SER A 23 27.54 -13.99 -8.16
N CYS A 24 27.59 -13.23 -7.09
CA CYS A 24 28.08 -11.85 -7.11
C CYS A 24 29.10 -11.67 -5.99
N GLN A 25 30.26 -11.07 -6.32
CA GLN A 25 31.30 -10.79 -5.36
C GLN A 25 31.53 -9.28 -5.25
N ILE A 26 31.63 -8.80 -4.02
CA ILE A 26 32.02 -7.43 -3.70
C ILE A 26 33.26 -7.54 -2.81
N ASN A 27 34.35 -6.86 -3.18
CA ASN A 27 35.64 -6.89 -2.46
C ASN A 27 36.18 -8.33 -2.22
N ARG A 28 36.01 -9.24 -3.19
CA ARG A 28 36.40 -10.67 -3.14
C ARG A 28 35.56 -11.53 -2.18
N GLU A 29 34.49 -11.00 -1.61
CA GLU A 29 33.58 -11.75 -0.77
C GLU A 29 32.28 -12.03 -1.52
N THR A 30 31.79 -13.26 -1.42
CA THR A 30 30.57 -13.72 -2.08
C THR A 30 29.36 -13.21 -1.32
N MET A 31 28.47 -12.51 -2.01
CA MET A 31 27.23 -11.96 -1.43
C MET A 31 26.07 -12.94 -1.54
N GLU A 32 25.22 -12.94 -0.54
CA GLU A 32 23.97 -13.68 -0.56
C GLU A 32 23.01 -13.09 -1.59
N THR A 33 22.56 -13.93 -2.54
CA THR A 33 21.51 -13.56 -3.50
C THR A 33 20.14 -13.96 -2.95
N VAL A 34 19.19 -13.04 -3.00
CA VAL A 34 17.83 -13.26 -2.51
C VAL A 34 16.80 -12.94 -3.59
N THR A 35 15.69 -13.65 -3.56
CA THR A 35 14.55 -13.41 -4.47
C THR A 35 13.60 -12.34 -3.94
N ASP A 36 13.60 -12.14 -2.63
CA ASP A 36 12.82 -11.10 -1.97
C ASP A 36 13.49 -10.65 -0.67
N PHE A 37 13.18 -9.45 -0.21
CA PHE A 37 13.56 -8.97 1.11
C PHE A 37 12.59 -7.89 1.61
N ILE A 38 12.65 -7.61 2.92
CA ILE A 38 11.83 -6.56 3.54
C ILE A 38 12.69 -5.32 3.77
N LEU A 39 12.34 -4.22 3.10
CA LEU A 39 12.96 -2.91 3.27
C LEU A 39 11.93 -1.96 3.90
N TRP A 40 12.25 -1.41 5.09
CA TRP A 40 11.38 -0.49 5.83
C TRP A 40 9.93 -0.97 5.96
N GLY A 41 9.76 -2.27 6.18
CA GLY A 41 8.45 -2.87 6.33
C GLY A 41 7.73 -3.24 5.03
N SER A 42 8.27 -2.91 3.86
CA SER A 42 7.73 -3.30 2.56
C SER A 42 8.48 -4.48 1.97
N LYS A 43 7.75 -5.48 1.48
CA LYS A 43 8.34 -6.65 0.79
C LYS A 43 8.61 -6.30 -0.67
N ILE A 44 9.88 -6.37 -1.06
CA ILE A 44 10.34 -6.18 -2.43
C ILE A 44 10.70 -7.53 -3.01
N THR A 45 10.27 -7.81 -4.23
CA THR A 45 10.52 -9.07 -4.96
C THR A 45 11.30 -8.79 -6.24
N ALA A 46 12.15 -9.72 -6.64
CA ALA A 46 13.01 -9.59 -7.83
C ALA A 46 12.21 -9.46 -9.14
N ASP A 47 11.00 -10.01 -9.19
CA ASP A 47 10.09 -9.92 -10.33
C ASP A 47 9.33 -8.57 -10.42
N GLY A 48 9.49 -7.69 -9.42
CA GLY A 48 8.79 -6.41 -9.35
C GLY A 48 7.27 -6.53 -9.16
N ILE A 49 6.75 -7.71 -8.82
CA ILE A 49 5.31 -7.94 -8.68
C ILE A 49 4.84 -7.57 -7.27
N CYS A 50 4.00 -6.56 -7.16
CA CYS A 50 3.49 -6.06 -5.88
C CYS A 50 2.40 -6.96 -5.24
N SER A 51 1.91 -8.00 -5.93
CA SER A 51 0.78 -8.82 -5.45
C SER A 51 1.03 -9.45 -4.08
N HIS A 52 2.24 -9.95 -3.83
CA HIS A 52 2.63 -10.55 -2.55
C HIS A 52 2.64 -9.51 -1.42
N GLU A 53 3.15 -8.31 -1.70
CA GLU A 53 3.15 -7.22 -0.72
C GLU A 53 1.74 -6.73 -0.41
N ILE A 54 0.92 -6.52 -1.43
CA ILE A 54 -0.50 -6.15 -1.25
C ILE A 54 -1.21 -7.19 -0.37
N GLN A 55 -1.03 -8.47 -0.66
CA GLN A 55 -1.64 -9.54 0.12
C GLN A 55 -1.16 -9.54 1.57
N ARG A 56 0.15 -9.34 1.81
CA ARG A 56 0.75 -9.25 3.13
C ARG A 56 0.17 -8.07 3.92
N CYS A 57 0.11 -6.88 3.33
CA CYS A 57 -0.46 -5.69 3.98
C CYS A 57 -1.96 -5.86 4.31
N LEU A 58 -2.74 -6.47 3.41
CA LEU A 58 -4.13 -6.79 3.68
C LEU A 58 -4.29 -7.81 4.83
N GLN A 59 -3.39 -8.79 4.94
CA GLN A 59 -3.38 -9.72 6.09
C GLN A 59 -3.03 -9.03 7.40
N LEU A 60 -2.04 -8.15 7.40
CA LEU A 60 -1.69 -7.34 8.56
C LEU A 60 -2.84 -6.43 8.98
N GLY A 61 -3.53 -5.82 8.00
CA GLY A 61 -4.74 -5.03 8.27
C GLY A 61 -5.87 -5.86 8.89
N ARG A 62 -6.08 -7.11 8.45
CA ARG A 62 -7.04 -8.03 9.08
C ARG A 62 -6.67 -8.33 10.53
N LYS A 63 -5.37 -8.59 10.81
CA LYS A 63 -4.89 -8.78 12.19
C LYS A 63 -5.15 -7.55 13.06
N ALA A 64 -4.81 -6.35 12.54
CA ALA A 64 -5.09 -5.10 13.24
C ALA A 64 -6.59 -4.91 13.53
N MET A 65 -7.46 -5.22 12.55
CA MET A 65 -8.92 -5.21 12.74
C MET A 65 -9.38 -6.20 13.82
N THR A 66 -8.81 -7.40 13.85
CA THR A 66 -9.15 -8.42 14.86
C THR A 66 -8.78 -7.93 16.26
N ASN A 67 -7.65 -7.27 16.43
CA ASN A 67 -7.25 -6.70 17.72
C ASN A 67 -8.18 -5.58 18.19
N LEU A 68 -8.78 -4.83 17.25
CA LEU A 68 -9.74 -3.76 17.55
C LEU A 68 -11.17 -4.26 17.77
N ILE A 69 -11.49 -5.51 17.45
CA ILE A 69 -12.87 -6.01 17.39
C ILE A 69 -13.63 -5.83 18.71
N ASN A 70 -12.94 -6.00 19.83
CA ASN A 70 -13.55 -5.85 21.15
C ASN A 70 -13.94 -4.39 21.42
N ILE A 71 -13.09 -3.45 21.01
CA ILE A 71 -13.35 -2.01 21.14
C ILE A 71 -14.49 -1.60 20.20
N LEU A 72 -14.45 -2.03 18.94
CA LEU A 72 -15.44 -1.70 17.93
C LEU A 72 -16.84 -2.25 18.22
N LYS A 73 -16.96 -3.26 19.10
CA LYS A 73 -18.23 -3.86 19.52
C LYS A 73 -18.85 -3.22 20.78
N ILE A 74 -18.13 -2.31 21.45
CA ILE A 74 -18.67 -1.58 22.60
C ILE A 74 -19.83 -0.71 22.12
N GLY A 75 -21.01 -0.93 22.70
CA GLY A 75 -22.26 -0.32 22.23
C GLY A 75 -22.33 1.19 22.37
N ASP A 76 -21.57 1.76 23.28
CA ASP A 76 -21.58 3.20 23.61
C ASP A 76 -20.69 4.04 22.70
N ILE A 77 -19.87 3.39 21.83
CA ILE A 77 -18.99 4.09 20.91
C ILE A 77 -19.74 4.40 19.61
N THR A 78 -19.73 5.66 19.20
CA THR A 78 -20.39 6.07 17.96
C THR A 78 -19.73 5.45 16.72
N LEU A 79 -20.51 5.26 15.65
CA LEU A 79 -20.00 4.76 14.38
C LEU A 79 -18.86 5.66 13.83
N LEU A 80 -18.96 6.95 14.03
CA LEU A 80 -17.94 7.92 13.60
C LEU A 80 -16.62 7.69 14.33
N THR A 81 -16.66 7.50 15.64
CA THR A 81 -15.47 7.18 16.44
C THR A 81 -14.83 5.85 16.02
N ASN A 82 -15.66 4.83 15.79
CA ASN A 82 -15.18 3.54 15.28
C ASN A 82 -14.50 3.70 13.92
N LEU A 83 -15.05 4.52 13.03
CA LEU A 83 -14.45 4.82 11.73
C LEU A 83 -13.11 5.55 11.88
N CYS A 84 -13.02 6.52 12.79
CA CYS A 84 -11.76 7.22 13.09
C CYS A 84 -10.70 6.26 13.62
N LEU A 85 -11.05 5.31 14.50
CA LEU A 85 -10.14 4.28 14.99
C LEU A 85 -9.61 3.38 13.86
N VAL A 86 -10.49 2.91 12.98
CA VAL A 86 -10.07 2.11 11.82
C VAL A 86 -9.14 2.92 10.91
N LYS A 87 -9.47 4.17 10.62
CA LYS A 87 -8.61 5.04 9.79
C LYS A 87 -7.25 5.29 10.44
N ALA A 88 -7.20 5.48 11.75
CA ALA A 88 -5.95 5.78 12.45
C ALA A 88 -5.06 4.55 12.65
N MET A 89 -5.62 3.37 12.88
CA MET A 89 -4.87 2.19 13.28
C MET A 89 -4.72 1.13 12.19
N VAL A 90 -5.70 0.99 11.31
CA VAL A 90 -5.70 -0.06 10.28
C VAL A 90 -5.20 0.45 8.94
N PHE A 91 -5.65 1.62 8.51
CA PHE A 91 -5.29 2.17 7.20
C PHE A 91 -3.78 2.39 7.03
N PRO A 92 -3.02 2.94 7.99
CA PRO A 92 -1.58 3.09 7.85
C PRO A 92 -0.87 1.75 7.62
N VAL A 93 -1.32 0.68 8.29
CA VAL A 93 -0.77 -0.67 8.13
C VAL A 93 -1.04 -1.22 6.73
N VAL A 94 -2.26 -1.03 6.22
CA VAL A 94 -2.67 -1.54 4.90
C VAL A 94 -2.06 -0.74 3.77
N MET A 95 -1.86 0.57 3.96
CA MET A 95 -1.35 1.47 2.92
C MET A 95 0.17 1.65 2.95
N CYS A 96 0.88 0.97 3.84
CA CYS A 96 2.34 1.06 3.91
C CYS A 96 2.98 0.69 2.56
N GLY A 97 3.73 1.62 1.96
CA GLY A 97 4.40 1.43 0.68
C GLY A 97 3.49 1.40 -0.55
N CYS A 98 2.20 1.74 -0.40
CA CYS A 98 1.23 1.64 -1.49
C CYS A 98 1.47 2.61 -2.66
N GLU A 99 2.27 3.64 -2.48
CA GLU A 99 2.70 4.57 -3.52
C GLU A 99 3.44 3.86 -4.65
N ASN A 100 4.17 2.79 -4.33
CA ASN A 100 4.94 2.01 -5.29
C ASN A 100 4.13 0.88 -5.97
N TRP A 101 2.90 0.64 -5.53
CA TRP A 101 2.13 -0.51 -6.02
C TRP A 101 1.55 -0.27 -7.41
N THR A 102 1.71 -1.27 -8.28
CA THR A 102 0.95 -1.38 -9.53
C THR A 102 -0.27 -2.23 -9.27
N ILE A 103 -1.43 -1.58 -9.08
CA ILE A 103 -2.69 -2.27 -8.73
C ILE A 103 -3.36 -2.79 -10.01
N LYS A 104 -3.25 -4.08 -10.27
CA LYS A 104 -3.98 -4.77 -11.33
C LYS A 104 -5.44 -5.01 -10.90
N LYS A 105 -6.28 -5.51 -11.81
CA LYS A 105 -7.70 -5.77 -11.54
C LYS A 105 -7.92 -6.73 -10.36
N ALA A 106 -7.12 -7.80 -10.28
CA ALA A 106 -7.22 -8.79 -9.21
C ALA A 106 -6.88 -8.22 -7.83
N GLU A 107 -5.81 -7.40 -7.73
CA GLU A 107 -5.44 -6.71 -6.50
C GLU A 107 -6.52 -5.70 -6.09
N GLY A 108 -7.07 -4.97 -7.06
CA GLY A 108 -8.19 -4.06 -6.82
C GLY A 108 -9.41 -4.77 -6.22
N GLN A 109 -9.73 -5.98 -6.68
CA GLN A 109 -10.80 -6.80 -6.10
C GLN A 109 -10.49 -7.22 -4.66
N ARG A 110 -9.26 -7.61 -4.36
CA ARG A 110 -8.83 -7.98 -3.00
C ARG A 110 -8.90 -6.80 -2.02
N ILE A 111 -8.50 -5.61 -2.47
CA ILE A 111 -8.59 -4.36 -1.68
C ILE A 111 -10.06 -4.04 -1.41
N ASN A 112 -10.94 -4.13 -2.41
CA ASN A 112 -12.37 -3.90 -2.24
C ASN A 112 -13.01 -4.94 -1.30
N ALA A 113 -12.62 -6.21 -1.39
CA ALA A 113 -13.10 -7.25 -0.47
C ALA A 113 -12.68 -6.97 0.99
N PHE A 114 -11.44 -6.50 1.20
CA PHE A 114 -10.99 -6.06 2.52
C PHE A 114 -11.83 -4.86 3.01
N GLU A 115 -12.09 -3.89 2.14
CA GLU A 115 -12.91 -2.72 2.46
C GLU A 115 -14.34 -3.13 2.88
N LEU A 116 -14.96 -4.08 2.18
CA LEU A 116 -16.26 -4.62 2.55
C LEU A 116 -16.23 -5.36 3.90
N CYS A 117 -15.13 -6.07 4.19
CA CYS A 117 -14.99 -6.82 5.45
C CYS A 117 -15.01 -5.90 6.67
N TRP A 118 -14.21 -4.82 6.68
CA TRP A 118 -14.20 -3.92 7.83
C TRP A 118 -15.49 -3.10 7.96
N ARG A 119 -16.13 -2.75 6.84
CA ARG A 119 -17.45 -2.09 6.86
C ARG A 119 -18.51 -2.97 7.51
N LYS A 120 -18.54 -4.28 7.19
CA LYS A 120 -19.43 -5.23 7.85
C LYS A 120 -19.17 -5.31 9.35
N LEU A 121 -17.89 -5.29 9.73
CA LEU A 121 -17.50 -5.36 11.13
C LEU A 121 -17.98 -4.15 11.94
N LEU A 122 -18.01 -2.98 11.35
CA LEU A 122 -18.55 -1.76 11.95
C LEU A 122 -20.07 -1.75 12.00
N ARG A 123 -20.76 -2.83 11.59
CA ARG A 123 -22.23 -2.91 11.53
C ARG A 123 -22.86 -1.74 10.76
N VAL A 124 -22.18 -1.21 9.75
CA VAL A 124 -22.79 -0.26 8.83
C VAL A 124 -23.99 -0.95 8.18
N PRO A 125 -25.25 -0.54 8.48
CA PRO A 125 -26.41 -1.32 8.07
C PRO A 125 -26.48 -1.42 6.54
N TRP A 126 -26.51 -2.64 6.02
CA TRP A 126 -26.86 -2.92 4.62
C TRP A 126 -28.30 -2.52 4.26
N ILE A 127 -29.14 -2.35 5.31
CA ILE A 127 -30.60 -2.21 5.21
C ILE A 127 -31.03 -0.80 4.84
N VAL A 128 -30.15 0.19 4.98
CA VAL A 128 -30.47 1.48 4.39
C VAL A 128 -30.27 1.33 2.90
N ARG A 129 -31.36 1.11 2.15
CA ARG A 129 -31.46 1.20 0.69
C ARG A 129 -31.07 2.57 0.11
N ARG A 130 -30.54 3.45 0.92
CA ARG A 130 -29.68 4.55 0.51
C ARG A 130 -28.39 3.90 0.06
N SER A 131 -28.08 4.05 -1.21
CA SER A 131 -26.91 3.47 -1.84
C SER A 131 -25.69 3.60 -0.91
N SER A 132 -24.84 2.59 -0.84
CA SER A 132 -23.57 2.62 -0.08
C SER A 132 -22.77 3.90 -0.35
N GLN A 133 -23.03 4.54 -1.47
CA GLN A 133 -22.55 5.86 -1.87
C GLN A 133 -23.13 7.01 -1.05
N SER A 134 -24.38 6.96 -0.56
CA SER A 134 -24.94 8.07 0.21
C SER A 134 -24.47 8.07 1.68
N ILE A 135 -24.26 6.90 2.28
CA ILE A 135 -23.62 6.79 3.60
C ILE A 135 -22.14 7.18 3.50
N LEU A 136 -21.48 6.80 2.41
CA LEU A 136 -20.12 7.25 2.11
C LEU A 136 -20.03 8.75 1.85
N LYS A 137 -21.03 9.37 1.24
CA LYS A 137 -21.12 10.83 1.05
C LYS A 137 -21.31 11.55 2.38
N GLU A 138 -22.03 10.98 3.31
CA GLU A 138 -22.28 11.56 4.65
C GLU A 138 -21.06 11.43 5.59
N ILE A 139 -20.26 10.34 5.41
CA ILE A 139 -19.06 10.07 6.23
C ILE A 139 -17.76 10.65 5.63
N SER A 140 -17.77 11.08 4.42
CA SER A 140 -16.77 11.70 3.54
C SER A 140 -16.75 11.00 2.18
N PRO A 141 -17.10 11.71 1.11
CA PRO A 141 -17.26 11.14 -0.24
C PRO A 141 -15.95 10.68 -0.89
N GLU A 142 -14.82 10.97 -0.26
CA GLU A 142 -13.53 10.87 -0.93
C GLU A 142 -12.77 9.55 -0.74
N TYR A 143 -13.25 8.60 0.09
CA TYR A 143 -12.29 7.62 0.59
C TYR A 143 -12.74 6.17 0.54
N SER A 144 -12.85 5.63 -0.68
CA SER A 144 -12.56 4.22 -0.84
C SER A 144 -11.05 4.01 -0.52
N LEU A 145 -10.70 2.90 0.12
CA LEU A 145 -9.30 2.58 0.42
C LEU A 145 -8.42 2.67 -0.84
N LYS A 146 -8.94 2.19 -1.97
CA LYS A 146 -8.30 2.31 -3.29
C LYS A 146 -8.11 3.77 -3.72
N GLY A 147 -9.09 4.64 -3.47
CA GLY A 147 -8.99 6.07 -3.76
C GLY A 147 -7.92 6.77 -2.92
N LEU A 148 -7.81 6.41 -1.63
CA LEU A 148 -6.73 6.90 -0.76
C LEU A 148 -5.35 6.46 -1.23
N MET A 149 -5.19 5.19 -1.61
CA MET A 149 -3.93 4.68 -2.16
C MET A 149 -3.54 5.43 -3.43
N LEU A 150 -4.49 5.69 -4.32
CA LEU A 150 -4.25 6.47 -5.53
C LEU A 150 -3.87 7.92 -5.21
N LYS A 151 -4.54 8.55 -4.23
CA LYS A 151 -4.21 9.90 -3.79
C LYS A 151 -2.77 9.98 -3.23
N LEU A 152 -2.37 9.03 -2.38
CA LEU A 152 -1.00 8.96 -1.86
C LEU A 152 0.02 8.77 -3.00
N LYS A 153 -0.27 7.88 -3.94
CA LYS A 153 0.58 7.69 -5.11
C LYS A 153 0.72 8.99 -5.92
N LEU A 154 -0.37 9.69 -6.18
CA LEU A 154 -0.35 10.96 -6.91
C LEU A 154 0.40 12.06 -6.14
N GLN A 155 0.30 12.09 -4.81
CA GLN A 155 1.06 13.03 -3.97
C GLN A 155 2.55 12.74 -4.01
N TYR A 156 2.95 11.46 -3.93
CA TYR A 156 4.35 11.05 -3.99
C TYR A 156 5.00 11.46 -5.31
N PHE A 157 4.29 11.27 -6.43
CA PHE A 157 4.77 11.63 -7.76
C PHE A 157 4.36 13.04 -8.20
N SER A 158 4.03 13.95 -7.27
CA SER A 158 3.45 15.27 -7.59
C SER A 158 4.30 16.13 -8.52
N HIS A 159 5.61 15.94 -8.55
CA HIS A 159 6.57 16.66 -9.39
C HIS A 159 7.23 15.79 -10.45
N SER A 160 6.83 14.51 -10.59
CA SER A 160 7.45 13.58 -11.54
C SER A 160 6.67 13.49 -12.85
N LEU A 161 7.39 13.15 -13.91
CA LEU A 161 6.84 12.90 -15.25
C LEU A 161 5.78 11.79 -15.22
N GLU A 162 5.90 10.87 -14.27
CA GLU A 162 4.98 9.75 -14.05
C GLU A 162 3.57 10.23 -13.67
N ARG A 163 3.44 11.33 -12.93
CA ARG A 163 2.15 11.97 -12.66
C ARG A 163 1.44 12.36 -13.95
N THR A 164 2.15 12.95 -14.89
CA THR A 164 1.60 13.37 -16.18
C THR A 164 1.08 12.19 -16.99
N LEU A 165 1.80 11.06 -16.94
CA LEU A 165 1.40 9.81 -17.60
C LEU A 165 0.19 9.15 -16.92
N ILE A 166 0.17 9.09 -15.58
CA ILE A 166 -0.92 8.47 -14.81
C ILE A 166 -2.23 9.27 -14.95
N VAL A 167 -2.15 10.59 -14.99
CA VAL A 167 -3.34 11.47 -15.13
C VAL A 167 -3.82 11.57 -16.57
N GLY A 168 -3.05 11.04 -17.53
CA GLY A 168 -3.44 11.02 -18.96
C GLY A 168 -3.46 12.40 -19.63
N LYS A 169 -2.88 13.42 -19.00
CA LYS A 169 -2.75 14.77 -19.59
C LYS A 169 -1.43 14.94 -20.31
N ILE A 170 -1.25 14.24 -21.42
CA ILE A 170 -0.27 14.66 -22.42
C ILE A 170 -1.05 15.44 -23.48
N GLU A 171 -1.18 16.73 -23.32
CA GLU A 171 -1.56 17.61 -24.41
C GLU A 171 -0.40 17.63 -25.42
N GLY A 172 -0.48 16.76 -26.38
CA GLY A 172 0.39 16.80 -27.55
C GLY A 172 0.13 18.10 -28.32
N ARG A 173 1.03 19.06 -28.21
CA ARG A 173 1.03 20.27 -29.04
C ARG A 173 1.23 19.81 -30.50
N ARG A 174 0.13 19.63 -31.25
CA ARG A 174 0.20 19.45 -32.70
C ARG A 174 0.87 20.67 -33.28
N ARG A 175 2.12 20.53 -33.73
CA ARG A 175 2.73 21.47 -34.65
C ARG A 175 1.92 21.38 -35.93
N ARG A 176 1.20 22.45 -36.26
CA ARG A 176 0.69 22.67 -37.61
C ARG A 176 1.92 23.03 -38.49
N GLY A 177 2.23 22.17 -39.44
CA GLY A 177 3.08 22.51 -40.57
C GLY A 177 2.28 23.30 -41.58
#